data_cd5a0f51e97bbb56ad6f5a31b42b82e9
#
_entry.id   cd5a0f51e97bbb56ad6f5a31b42b82e9
#
_cell.length_a   1.000
_cell.length_b   1.000
_cell.length_c   1.000
_cell.angle_alpha   90.00
_cell.angle_beta   90.00
_cell.angle_gamma   90.00
#
_symmetry.space_group_name_H-M   'P 1'
#
loop_
_entity.id
_entity.type
_entity.pdbx_description
1 polymer ?
#
loop_
_entity_poly.entity_id
_entity_poly.type
_entity_poly.pdbx_seq_one_letter_code
_entity_poly.pdbx_strand_id
1 'polypeptide(L)'
;GNRAVYLNVAGGLRITEPAADLAAAAALASSALEEALPQDCVVFGEISLSGEVRSVGRMESRLKEAAKLGFRRALAPVGAGDALAVTGVSRLADAVRRIGEQQWS
;
A
#
# COMPACT_ATOMS: atom_id res chain seq x y z
N GLY A 1 8.88 -13.95 10.87
CA GLY A 1 8.42 -12.69 10.63
C GLY A 1 7.05 -12.91 10.41
N ASN A 2 6.67 -12.28 11.11
CA ASN A 2 5.49 -12.68 11.34
C ASN A 2 4.54 -11.55 11.13
N ARG A 3 3.88 -11.67 10.04
CA ARG A 3 2.95 -10.63 9.63
C ARG A 3 1.89 -10.37 10.68
N ALA A 4 1.52 -11.40 11.41
CA ALA A 4 0.52 -11.25 12.45
C ALA A 4 0.95 -10.25 13.52
N VAL A 5 2.24 -10.12 13.76
CA VAL A 5 2.73 -9.22 14.79
C VAL A 5 2.46 -7.77 14.44
N TYR A 6 2.89 -7.34 13.25
CA TYR A 6 2.66 -5.94 12.92
C TYR A 6 1.22 -5.65 12.49
N LEU A 7 0.49 -6.66 12.11
CA LEU A 7 -0.92 -6.47 11.85
C LEU A 7 -1.67 -6.15 13.14
N ASN A 8 -1.26 -6.77 14.23
CA ASN A 8 -1.82 -6.44 15.53
C ASN A 8 -1.43 -5.04 15.96
N VAL A 9 -0.22 -4.62 15.66
CA VAL A 9 0.22 -3.28 15.97
C VAL A 9 -0.67 -2.25 15.27
N ALA A 10 -1.14 -2.57 14.09
CA ALA A 10 -1.99 -1.67 13.32
C ALA A 10 -3.42 -1.60 13.85
N GLY A 11 -3.65 -1.94 15.11
CA GLY A 11 -4.95 -1.76 15.73
C GLY A 11 -5.71 -3.03 15.99
N GLY A 12 -5.00 -4.14 16.07
CA GLY A 12 -5.62 -5.42 16.37
C GLY A 12 -6.26 -6.09 15.18
N LEU A 13 -6.09 -5.54 13.99
CA LEU A 13 -6.63 -6.15 12.78
C LEU A 13 -5.77 -7.34 12.39
N ARG A 14 -6.41 -8.41 12.02
CA ARG A 14 -5.72 -9.56 11.48
C ARG A 14 -5.86 -9.49 9.97
N ILE A 15 -4.77 -9.18 9.29
CA ILE A 15 -4.79 -9.08 7.84
C ILE A 15 -4.24 -10.39 7.29
N THR A 16 -5.10 -11.17 6.66
CA THR A 16 -4.71 -12.44 6.05
C THR A 16 -4.72 -12.36 4.54
N GLU A 17 -5.22 -11.27 3.98
CA GLU A 17 -5.36 -11.08 2.55
C GLU A 17 -4.03 -10.62 1.94
N PRO A 18 -3.55 -11.27 0.86
CA PRO A 18 -2.30 -10.83 0.21
C PRO A 18 -2.33 -9.39 -0.24
N ALA A 19 -3.50 -8.86 -0.58
CA ALA A 19 -3.62 -7.46 -0.99
C ALA A 19 -3.17 -6.49 0.10
N ALA A 20 -3.09 -6.93 1.35
CA ALA A 20 -2.68 -6.08 2.47
C ALA A 20 -1.17 -6.06 2.69
N ASP A 21 -0.41 -6.84 1.92
CA ASP A 21 1.05 -6.92 2.10
C ASP A 21 1.70 -5.54 1.99
N LEU A 22 1.37 -4.81 0.94
CA LEU A 22 1.98 -3.51 0.71
C LEU A 22 1.58 -2.51 1.79
N ALA A 23 0.33 -2.57 2.25
CA ALA A 23 -0.13 -1.68 3.31
C ALA A 23 0.63 -1.92 4.60
N ALA A 24 0.86 -3.19 4.96
CA ALA A 24 1.62 -3.52 6.16
C ALA A 24 3.06 -3.04 6.03
N ALA A 25 3.69 -3.26 4.87
CA ALA A 25 5.06 -2.84 4.64
C ALA A 25 5.17 -1.31 4.65
N ALA A 26 4.19 -0.62 4.05
CA ALA A 26 4.19 0.83 4.03
C ALA A 26 4.05 1.42 5.43
N ALA A 27 3.22 0.80 6.27
CA ALA A 27 3.06 1.25 7.65
C ALA A 27 4.37 1.10 8.44
N LEU A 28 5.07 -0.02 8.24
CA LEU A 28 6.36 -0.24 8.89
C LEU A 28 7.39 0.76 8.41
N ALA A 29 7.45 1.00 7.10
CA ALA A 29 8.41 1.94 6.53
C ALA A 29 8.13 3.36 7.01
N SER A 30 6.86 3.76 7.03
CA SER A 30 6.45 5.07 7.50
C SER A 30 6.91 5.28 8.94
N SER A 31 6.70 4.27 9.79
CA SER A 31 7.11 4.33 11.18
C SER A 31 8.63 4.41 11.31
N ALA A 32 9.35 3.55 10.59
CA ALA A 32 10.81 3.48 10.69
C ALA A 32 11.47 4.75 10.17
N LEU A 33 10.92 5.35 9.12
CA LEU A 33 11.47 6.55 8.50
C LEU A 33 10.92 7.83 9.12
N GLU A 34 9.92 7.72 9.98
CA GLU A 34 9.24 8.86 10.59
C GLU A 34 8.67 9.80 9.51
N GLU A 35 8.13 9.20 8.44
CA GLU A 35 7.52 9.94 7.35
C GLU A 35 6.10 9.44 7.14
N ALA A 36 5.15 10.31 7.31
CA ALA A 36 3.75 9.93 7.24
C ALA A 36 3.29 9.69 5.82
N LEU A 37 2.38 8.72 5.66
CA LEU A 37 1.65 8.56 4.41
C LEU A 37 0.60 9.65 4.32
N PRO A 38 0.21 10.08 3.10
CA PRO A 38 -0.90 11.03 2.98
C PRO A 38 -2.16 10.46 3.60
N GLN A 39 -2.94 11.30 4.25
CA GLN A 39 -4.14 10.86 4.95
C GLN A 39 -5.22 10.32 4.02
N ASP A 40 -5.23 10.81 2.79
CA ASP A 40 -6.23 10.42 1.80
C ASP A 40 -5.72 9.30 0.88
N CYS A 41 -4.71 8.56 1.31
CA CYS A 41 -4.08 7.52 0.51
C CYS A 41 -4.51 6.13 0.97
N VAL A 42 -4.96 5.32 0.02
CA VAL A 42 -5.19 3.91 0.28
C VAL A 42 -3.99 3.13 -0.27
N VAL A 43 -3.64 2.04 0.38
CA VAL A 43 -2.47 1.24 0.00
C VAL A 43 -2.88 -0.22 -0.15
N PHE A 44 -2.58 -0.82 -1.30
CA PHE A 44 -2.79 -2.26 -1.47
C PHE A 44 -1.85 -2.82 -2.51
N GLY A 45 -1.55 -4.10 -2.37
CA GLY A 45 -0.68 -4.82 -3.28
C GLY A 45 -0.10 -6.03 -2.59
N GLU A 46 0.20 -7.07 -3.37
CA GLU A 46 0.86 -8.26 -2.87
C GLU A 46 2.37 -8.08 -3.00
N ILE A 47 3.14 -8.60 -2.06
CA ILE A 47 4.59 -8.55 -2.12
C ILE A 47 5.12 -9.97 -2.24
N SER A 48 5.88 -10.23 -3.30
CA SER A 48 6.52 -11.53 -3.49
C SER A 48 7.76 -11.64 -2.62
N LEU A 49 8.28 -12.87 -2.52
CA LEU A 49 9.49 -13.11 -1.74
C LEU A 49 10.70 -12.38 -2.29
N SER A 50 10.68 -12.05 -3.58
CA SER A 50 11.78 -11.31 -4.21
C SER A 50 11.60 -9.79 -4.12
N GLY A 51 10.55 -9.33 -3.44
CA GLY A 51 10.34 -7.90 -3.24
C GLY A 51 9.57 -7.20 -4.35
N GLU A 52 8.94 -7.97 -5.23
CA GLU A 52 8.11 -7.40 -6.29
C GLU A 52 6.72 -7.07 -5.73
N VAL A 53 6.19 -5.94 -6.16
CA VAL A 53 4.82 -5.57 -5.84
C VAL A 53 3.93 -6.06 -6.97
N ARG A 54 3.02 -6.95 -6.64
CA ARG A 54 2.20 -7.64 -7.64
C ARG A 54 0.75 -7.21 -7.56
N SER A 55 0.09 -7.28 -8.72
CA SER A 55 -1.33 -7.04 -8.81
C SER A 55 -2.11 -8.04 -7.98
N VAL A 56 -3.24 -7.57 -7.49
CA VAL A 56 -4.19 -8.42 -6.79
C VAL A 56 -5.50 -8.39 -7.56
N GLY A 57 -6.39 -9.28 -7.24
CA GLY A 57 -7.67 -9.32 -7.93
C GLY A 57 -8.47 -8.06 -7.69
N ARG A 58 -9.26 -7.68 -8.68
CA ARG A 58 -10.25 -6.63 -8.58
C ARG A 58 -9.66 -5.26 -8.26
N MET A 59 -8.49 -4.97 -8.85
CA MET A 59 -7.80 -3.71 -8.54
C MET A 59 -8.65 -2.49 -8.88
N GLU A 60 -9.28 -2.49 -10.04
CA GLU A 60 -10.10 -1.36 -10.44
C GLU A 60 -11.28 -1.16 -9.50
N SER A 61 -11.92 -2.25 -9.10
CA SER A 61 -13.03 -2.19 -8.13
C SER A 61 -12.55 -1.66 -6.79
N ARG A 62 -11.36 -2.06 -6.35
CA ARG A 62 -10.80 -1.59 -5.09
C ARG A 62 -10.58 -0.09 -5.12
N LEU A 63 -10.06 0.43 -6.24
CA LEU A 63 -9.85 1.87 -6.38
C LEU A 63 -11.18 2.62 -6.40
N LYS A 64 -12.16 2.09 -7.11
CA LYS A 64 -13.47 2.72 -7.18
C LYS A 64 -14.14 2.77 -5.82
N GLU A 65 -14.03 1.69 -5.06
CA GLU A 65 -14.59 1.65 -3.72
C GLU A 65 -13.90 2.64 -2.80
N ALA A 66 -12.58 2.73 -2.89
CA ALA A 66 -11.82 3.69 -2.10
C ALA A 66 -12.22 5.12 -2.45
N ALA A 67 -12.43 5.39 -3.74
CA ALA A 67 -12.87 6.72 -4.17
C ALA A 67 -14.22 7.08 -3.56
N LYS A 68 -15.13 6.11 -3.51
CA LYS A 68 -16.44 6.33 -2.88
C LYS A 68 -16.32 6.64 -1.40
N LEU A 69 -15.31 6.09 -0.74
CA LEU A 69 -15.08 6.32 0.67
C LEU A 69 -14.35 7.63 0.96
N GLY A 70 -13.98 8.36 -0.09
CA GLY A 70 -13.35 9.67 0.08
C GLY A 70 -11.84 9.70 -0.09
N PHE A 71 -11.22 8.54 -0.38
CA PHE A 71 -9.78 8.53 -0.66
C PHE A 71 -9.52 9.17 -2.01
N ARG A 72 -8.38 9.85 -2.13
CA ARG A 72 -8.01 10.53 -3.36
C ARG A 72 -6.77 9.94 -4.01
N ARG A 73 -5.96 9.22 -3.26
CA ARG A 73 -4.68 8.68 -3.71
C ARG A 73 -4.59 7.21 -3.41
N ALA A 74 -3.74 6.54 -4.16
CA ALA A 74 -3.45 5.14 -3.90
C ALA A 74 -1.96 4.88 -4.14
N LEU A 75 -1.37 4.10 -3.25
CA LEU A 75 -0.07 3.48 -3.47
C LEU A 75 -0.37 2.03 -3.80
N ALA A 76 -0.06 1.61 -5.02
CA ALA A 76 -0.53 0.33 -5.54
C ALA A 76 0.39 -0.16 -6.65
N PRO A 77 0.22 -1.42 -7.08
CA PRO A 77 1.00 -1.92 -8.20
C PRO A 77 0.76 -1.09 -9.46
N VAL A 78 1.79 -1.01 -10.29
CA VAL A 78 1.67 -0.34 -11.58
C VAL A 78 0.49 -0.94 -12.35
N GLY A 79 -0.31 -0.09 -12.98
CA GLY A 79 -1.44 -0.56 -13.78
C GLY A 79 -2.73 -0.78 -13.01
N ALA A 80 -2.81 -0.29 -11.78
CA ALA A 80 -4.01 -0.48 -10.95
C ALA A 80 -5.27 0.19 -11.51
N GLY A 81 -5.10 1.26 -12.29
CA GLY A 81 -6.25 1.98 -12.83
C GLY A 81 -6.12 3.48 -12.59
N ASP A 82 -7.17 4.22 -12.88
CA ASP A 82 -7.14 5.67 -12.80
C ASP A 82 -8.31 6.27 -12.01
N ALA A 83 -9.03 5.45 -11.26
CA ALA A 83 -10.13 5.96 -10.43
C ALA A 83 -9.65 6.88 -9.30
N LEU A 84 -8.36 6.79 -8.96
CA LEU A 84 -7.68 7.65 -8.01
C LEU A 84 -6.36 8.09 -8.62
N ALA A 85 -5.70 9.06 -7.98
CA ALA A 85 -4.33 9.39 -8.34
C ALA A 85 -3.42 8.27 -7.81
N VAL A 86 -2.96 7.40 -8.69
CA VAL A 86 -2.20 6.21 -8.31
C VAL A 86 -0.70 6.48 -8.40
N THR A 87 0.00 6.21 -7.30
CA THR A 87 1.45 6.09 -7.31
C THR A 87 1.73 4.61 -7.51
N GLY A 88 2.08 4.24 -8.74
CA GLY A 88 2.31 2.84 -9.11
C GLY A 88 3.73 2.43 -8.80
N VAL A 89 3.89 1.30 -8.14
CA VAL A 89 5.21 0.76 -7.81
C VAL A 89 5.28 -0.69 -8.24
N SER A 90 6.45 -1.11 -8.70
CA SER A 90 6.67 -2.50 -9.10
C SER A 90 7.60 -3.24 -8.15
N ARG A 91 8.26 -2.52 -7.22
CA ARG A 91 9.14 -3.14 -6.23
C ARG A 91 8.93 -2.47 -4.89
N LEU A 92 9.09 -3.28 -3.84
CA LEU A 92 8.98 -2.77 -2.48
C LEU A 92 9.99 -1.66 -2.20
N ALA A 93 11.21 -1.81 -2.73
CA ALA A 93 12.24 -0.78 -2.53
C ALA A 93 11.80 0.58 -3.07
N ASP A 94 11.09 0.61 -4.18
CA ASP A 94 10.58 1.86 -4.75
C ASP A 94 9.51 2.47 -3.85
N ALA A 95 8.64 1.63 -3.30
CA ALA A 95 7.62 2.13 -2.37
C ALA A 95 8.26 2.75 -1.13
N VAL A 96 9.27 2.10 -0.57
CA VAL A 96 9.97 2.61 0.60
C VAL A 96 10.65 3.95 0.28
N ARG A 97 11.30 4.04 -0.89
CA ARG A 97 11.95 5.27 -1.32
C ARG A 97 10.94 6.42 -1.45
N ARG A 98 9.78 6.14 -2.04
CA ARG A 98 8.75 7.16 -2.20
C ARG A 98 8.22 7.67 -0.86
N ILE A 99 8.07 6.77 0.10
CA ILE A 99 7.66 7.18 1.44
C ILE A 99 8.73 8.07 2.07
N GLY A 100 10.00 7.66 1.99
CA GLY A 100 11.09 8.42 2.57
C GLY A 100 11.27 9.79 1.94
N GLU A 101 11.06 9.89 0.62
CA GLU A 101 11.22 11.14 -0.12
C GLU A 101 9.91 11.92 -0.28
N GLN A 102 8.81 11.37 0.18
CA GLN A 102 7.50 11.99 0.07
C GLN A 102 7.14 12.30 -1.38
N GLN A 103 7.40 11.34 -2.27
CA GLN A 103 7.13 11.47 -3.70
C GLN A 103 5.86 10.70 -4.07
N TRP A 104 4.79 11.43 -4.23
CA TRP A 104 3.46 10.84 -4.43
C TRP A 104 2.83 11.16 -5.78
N SER A 105 3.57 11.67 -6.68
CA SER A 105 3.04 11.96 -8.01
C SER A 105 3.54 11.00 -9.07
#